data_e4adde93733ad7c6e4cb748d06ce174f
#
_entry.id   e4adde93733ad7c6e4cb748d06ce174f
#
_cell.length_a   1.000
_cell.length_b   1.000
_cell.length_c   1.000
_cell.angle_alpha   90.00
_cell.angle_beta   90.00
_cell.angle_gamma   90.00
#
_symmetry.space_group_name_H-M   'P 1'
#
loop_
_entity.id
_entity.type
_entity.pdbx_description
1 polymer ?
#
loop_
_entity_poly.entity_id
_entity_poly.type
_entity_poly.pdbx_seq_one_letter_code
_entity_poly.pdbx_strand_id
1 'polypeptide(L)'
;MSRGTGGKYEVSTLSEETYDEWDGVAARAPEGSVYSTAAYLDLLCRCAGGRFSVVGVRHGQELVGGVALYEREALAGTFVQPRLLLYYNGVVLRDYDTRYPSRRTARHLGMMEALAEALEGRGYAAIELRCRSPRSDLRPFLERGWTSDPSYSYVARLDDTERLWDQVDQNLRRLIERAEEEDLRVTEDDDFGAYFRMHREIHERKGAPLYLPREAYERYVDGLRRAGLGRLYHARLPNGRSVAAQIVLTGDHPVTHTVSAAAEGEHQDTGANPYLRWRVFRALAEDGYEGNDLTGAALNSVTRFKSQLGAELEMNPVLRSPARSLFRLQRWSHEAYWRVRDRASGVARRALGLEP
;
A
#
# COMPACT_ATOMS: atom_id res chain seq x y z
N MET A 1 39.58 -0.93 6.61
CA MET A 1 39.79 -2.36 6.29
C MET A 1 38.40 -2.98 6.07
N SER A 2 37.93 -2.93 4.85
CA SER A 2 36.67 -3.55 4.43
C SER A 2 36.88 -5.06 4.30
N ARG A 3 36.33 -5.84 5.22
CA ARG A 3 36.20 -7.28 5.02
C ARG A 3 34.91 -7.49 4.21
N GLY A 4 35.08 -7.78 2.92
CA GLY A 4 33.96 -8.16 2.07
C GLY A 4 33.18 -9.33 2.67
N THR A 5 31.91 -9.11 2.97
CA THR A 5 30.92 -10.13 3.37
C THR A 5 30.41 -10.94 2.17
N GLY A 6 31.08 -10.90 1.04
CA GLY A 6 30.73 -11.49 -0.26
C GLY A 6 30.75 -13.02 -0.33
N GLY A 7 30.33 -13.75 0.70
CA GLY A 7 30.30 -15.21 0.69
C GLY A 7 29.13 -15.86 1.41
N LYS A 8 28.33 -15.09 2.14
CA LYS A 8 27.28 -15.65 2.99
C LYS A 8 25.88 -15.56 2.40
N TYR A 9 25.61 -14.50 1.65
CA TYR A 9 24.32 -14.22 1.01
C TYR A 9 24.50 -14.05 -0.49
N GLU A 10 23.72 -14.78 -1.25
CA GLU A 10 23.66 -14.69 -2.70
C GLU A 10 22.40 -13.92 -3.11
N VAL A 11 22.55 -12.96 -4.04
CA VAL A 11 21.43 -12.14 -4.51
C VAL A 11 21.25 -12.36 -6.00
N SER A 12 20.04 -12.77 -6.40
CA SER A 12 19.69 -13.02 -7.80
C SER A 12 18.27 -12.58 -8.10
N THR A 13 17.97 -12.38 -9.38
CA THR A 13 16.58 -12.27 -9.84
C THR A 13 15.95 -13.65 -9.82
N LEU A 14 14.80 -13.77 -9.17
CA LEU A 14 14.05 -15.01 -9.10
C LEU A 14 13.34 -15.27 -10.43
N SER A 15 13.24 -16.56 -10.81
CA SER A 15 12.41 -17.03 -11.93
C SER A 15 10.96 -17.24 -11.47
N GLU A 16 10.04 -17.31 -12.42
CA GLU A 16 8.61 -17.56 -12.16
C GLU A 16 8.38 -18.85 -11.37
N GLU A 17 9.21 -19.88 -11.58
CA GLU A 17 9.16 -21.16 -10.86
C GLU A 17 9.41 -21.01 -9.34
N THR A 18 10.03 -19.90 -8.92
CA THR A 18 10.36 -19.64 -7.51
C THR A 18 9.47 -18.57 -6.87
N TYR A 19 8.44 -18.08 -7.59
CA TYR A 19 7.55 -17.05 -7.07
C TYR A 19 6.68 -17.55 -5.91
N ASP A 20 6.28 -18.81 -5.90
CA ASP A 20 5.52 -19.37 -4.76
C ASP A 20 6.38 -19.41 -3.49
N GLU A 21 7.69 -19.72 -3.61
CA GLU A 21 8.63 -19.64 -2.48
C GLU A 21 8.74 -18.20 -1.95
N TRP A 22 8.84 -17.23 -2.87
CA TRP A 22 8.88 -15.80 -2.54
C TRP A 22 7.59 -15.31 -1.88
N ASP A 23 6.44 -15.63 -2.44
CA ASP A 23 5.14 -15.23 -1.90
C ASP A 23 4.93 -15.80 -0.49
N GLY A 24 5.42 -17.03 -0.25
CA GLY A 24 5.47 -17.62 1.08
C GLY A 24 6.42 -16.91 2.06
N VAL A 25 7.52 -16.31 1.60
CA VAL A 25 8.37 -15.43 2.43
C VAL A 25 7.65 -14.14 2.72
N ALA A 26 7.04 -13.50 1.72
CA ALA A 26 6.31 -12.25 1.86
C ALA A 26 5.11 -12.36 2.82
N ALA A 27 4.42 -13.51 2.80
CA ALA A 27 3.28 -13.76 3.69
C ALA A 27 3.67 -13.84 5.17
N ARG A 28 4.86 -14.36 5.47
CA ARG A 28 5.30 -14.59 6.86
C ARG A 28 6.24 -13.51 7.43
N ALA A 29 6.79 -12.66 6.58
CA ALA A 29 7.71 -11.61 7.01
C ALA A 29 6.96 -10.44 7.64
N PRO A 30 7.42 -9.86 8.75
CA PRO A 30 6.78 -8.69 9.37
C PRO A 30 6.66 -7.48 8.44
N GLU A 31 7.63 -7.30 7.53
CA GLU A 31 7.66 -6.24 6.53
C GLU A 31 6.86 -6.59 5.26
N GLY A 32 6.40 -7.83 5.16
CA GLY A 32 5.66 -8.31 4.01
C GLY A 32 4.26 -7.72 3.89
N SER A 33 3.68 -7.91 2.74
CA SER A 33 2.29 -7.54 2.45
C SER A 33 1.85 -8.17 1.12
N VAL A 34 0.57 -8.12 0.81
CA VAL A 34 0.05 -8.50 -0.51
C VAL A 34 0.77 -7.76 -1.64
N TYR A 35 1.16 -6.50 -1.43
CA TYR A 35 1.89 -5.72 -2.43
C TYR A 35 3.27 -6.28 -2.80
N SER A 36 3.85 -7.09 -1.90
CA SER A 36 5.16 -7.70 -2.12
C SER A 36 5.07 -8.99 -2.93
N THR A 37 3.87 -9.55 -3.12
CA THR A 37 3.69 -10.84 -3.79
C THR A 37 3.83 -10.74 -5.31
N ALA A 38 4.41 -11.77 -5.93
CA ALA A 38 4.50 -11.86 -7.38
C ALA A 38 3.11 -11.93 -8.02
N ALA A 39 2.17 -12.65 -7.40
CA ALA A 39 0.80 -12.77 -7.87
C ALA A 39 0.09 -11.40 -7.96
N TYR A 40 0.25 -10.53 -6.94
CA TYR A 40 -0.31 -9.19 -6.98
C TYR A 40 0.34 -8.30 -8.04
N LEU A 41 1.67 -8.33 -8.13
CA LEU A 41 2.42 -7.48 -9.07
C LEU A 41 2.17 -7.87 -10.53
N ASP A 42 2.03 -9.15 -10.83
CA ASP A 42 1.65 -9.62 -12.14
C ASP A 42 0.27 -9.08 -12.55
N LEU A 43 -0.73 -9.19 -11.66
CA LEU A 43 -2.05 -8.60 -11.91
C LEU A 43 -1.98 -7.08 -12.11
N LEU A 44 -1.24 -6.37 -11.26
CA LEU A 44 -1.09 -4.92 -11.36
C LEU A 44 -0.44 -4.53 -12.69
N CYS A 45 0.62 -5.20 -13.11
CA CYS A 45 1.31 -4.95 -14.37
C CYS A 45 0.38 -5.16 -15.59
N ARG A 46 -0.42 -6.21 -15.58
CA ARG A 46 -1.41 -6.47 -16.65
C ARG A 46 -2.48 -5.38 -16.78
N CYS A 47 -2.87 -4.77 -15.65
CA CYS A 47 -3.92 -3.75 -15.65
C CYS A 47 -3.39 -2.33 -15.80
N ALA A 48 -2.21 -2.04 -15.27
CA ALA A 48 -1.68 -0.70 -15.12
C ALA A 48 -0.42 -0.43 -15.95
N GLY A 49 0.08 -1.45 -16.67
CA GLY A 49 1.33 -1.40 -17.40
C GLY A 49 2.55 -1.48 -16.49
N GLY A 50 3.74 -1.45 -17.07
CA GLY A 50 5.00 -1.73 -16.39
C GLY A 50 5.34 -3.21 -16.39
N ARG A 51 6.39 -3.54 -15.69
CA ARG A 51 6.81 -4.93 -15.43
C ARG A 51 7.25 -5.05 -13.97
N PHE A 52 7.46 -6.26 -13.49
CA PHE A 52 8.04 -6.47 -12.19
C PHE A 52 9.18 -7.49 -12.24
N SER A 53 10.05 -7.42 -11.26
CA SER A 53 11.05 -8.44 -11.00
C SER A 53 11.18 -8.65 -9.49
N VAL A 54 11.48 -9.87 -9.08
CA VAL A 54 11.76 -10.19 -7.68
C VAL A 54 13.25 -10.42 -7.53
N VAL A 55 13.89 -9.65 -6.67
CA VAL A 55 15.29 -9.81 -6.30
C VAL A 55 15.34 -10.54 -4.97
N GLY A 56 15.69 -11.81 -5.02
CA GLY A 56 15.78 -12.67 -3.83
C GLY A 56 17.17 -12.68 -3.21
N VAL A 57 17.22 -12.82 -1.90
CA VAL A 57 18.44 -13.04 -1.11
C VAL A 57 18.41 -14.47 -0.57
N ARG A 58 19.41 -15.25 -0.90
CA ARG A 58 19.56 -16.63 -0.42
C ARG A 58 20.72 -16.77 0.57
N HIS A 59 20.53 -17.67 1.54
CA HIS A 59 21.56 -18.16 2.42
C HIS A 59 21.69 -19.68 2.20
N GLY A 60 22.70 -20.09 1.43
CA GLY A 60 22.71 -21.44 0.84
C GLY A 60 21.53 -21.64 -0.11
N GLN A 61 20.74 -22.67 0.12
CA GLN A 61 19.54 -22.96 -0.70
C GLN A 61 18.28 -22.20 -0.22
N GLU A 62 18.31 -21.63 0.97
CA GLU A 62 17.14 -21.02 1.59
C GLU A 62 16.93 -19.57 1.12
N LEU A 63 15.73 -19.25 0.64
CA LEU A 63 15.32 -17.87 0.38
C LEU A 63 15.00 -17.17 1.71
N VAL A 64 15.80 -16.17 2.06
CA VAL A 64 15.76 -15.50 3.36
C VAL A 64 15.25 -14.08 3.31
N GLY A 65 14.98 -13.55 2.13
CA GLY A 65 14.41 -12.22 1.94
C GLY A 65 14.58 -11.73 0.52
N GLY A 66 14.31 -10.45 0.30
CA GLY A 66 14.43 -9.84 -1.01
C GLY A 66 13.59 -8.57 -1.15
N VAL A 67 13.33 -8.19 -2.40
CA VAL A 67 12.45 -7.09 -2.75
C VAL A 67 11.76 -7.35 -4.09
N ALA A 68 10.47 -7.06 -4.16
CA ALA A 68 9.71 -7.11 -5.41
C ALA A 68 9.64 -5.69 -5.99
N LEU A 69 10.16 -5.52 -7.19
CA LEU A 69 10.37 -4.24 -7.85
C LEU A 69 9.33 -4.06 -8.95
N TYR A 70 8.49 -3.04 -8.84
CA TYR A 70 7.64 -2.59 -9.93
C TYR A 70 8.42 -1.59 -10.78
N GLU A 71 8.66 -1.96 -12.03
CA GLU A 71 9.57 -1.27 -12.95
C GLU A 71 8.80 -0.52 -14.03
N ARG A 72 9.24 0.68 -14.32
CA ARG A 72 8.73 1.51 -15.41
C ARG A 72 9.86 2.10 -16.22
N GLU A 73 9.59 2.36 -17.49
CA GLU A 73 10.53 3.01 -18.40
C GLU A 73 10.31 4.53 -18.42
N ALA A 74 11.40 5.26 -18.51
CA ALA A 74 11.46 6.70 -18.75
C ALA A 74 12.57 7.00 -19.74
N LEU A 75 12.66 8.23 -20.25
CA LEU A 75 13.75 8.65 -21.13
C LEU A 75 15.13 8.49 -20.49
N ALA A 76 15.21 8.58 -19.16
CA ALA A 76 16.43 8.42 -18.38
C ALA A 76 16.79 6.95 -18.09
N GLY A 77 15.98 5.99 -18.51
CA GLY A 77 16.12 4.55 -18.25
C GLY A 77 15.04 3.99 -17.34
N THR A 78 15.18 2.72 -16.98
CA THR A 78 14.27 2.04 -16.07
C THR A 78 14.35 2.61 -14.66
N PHE A 79 13.21 2.79 -14.03
CA PHE A 79 13.11 3.24 -12.64
C PHE A 79 12.10 2.41 -11.84
N VAL A 80 12.29 2.38 -10.52
CA VAL A 80 11.42 1.70 -9.55
C VAL A 80 10.78 2.73 -8.65
N GLN A 81 9.46 2.74 -8.58
CA GLN A 81 8.72 3.67 -7.74
C GLN A 81 7.36 3.11 -7.38
N PRO A 82 6.87 3.32 -6.14
CA PRO A 82 5.48 3.06 -5.78
C PRO A 82 4.51 3.85 -6.66
N ARG A 83 3.29 3.35 -6.80
CA ARG A 83 2.23 4.03 -7.54
C ARG A 83 0.89 3.91 -6.82
N LEU A 84 -0.13 4.57 -7.33
CA LEU A 84 -1.51 4.28 -6.92
C LEU A 84 -1.80 2.79 -7.10
N LEU A 85 -2.41 2.17 -6.10
CA LEU A 85 -2.65 0.73 -5.97
C LEU A 85 -1.39 -0.10 -5.59
N LEU A 86 -0.22 0.49 -5.44
CA LEU A 86 0.99 -0.14 -4.92
C LEU A 86 1.57 0.75 -3.81
N TYR A 87 1.12 0.52 -2.58
CA TYR A 87 1.48 1.37 -1.46
C TYR A 87 2.86 1.07 -0.91
N TYR A 88 3.23 -0.21 -0.85
CA TYR A 88 4.50 -0.72 -0.39
C TYR A 88 5.20 -1.51 -1.48
N ASN A 89 6.49 -1.34 -1.59
CA ASN A 89 7.40 -2.09 -2.47
C ASN A 89 8.78 -2.22 -1.81
N GLY A 90 8.79 -2.23 -0.48
CA GLY A 90 10.02 -2.26 0.31
C GLY A 90 10.64 -3.65 0.43
N VAL A 91 11.74 -3.68 1.16
CA VAL A 91 12.47 -4.91 1.47
C VAL A 91 11.65 -5.79 2.40
N VAL A 92 11.68 -7.08 2.15
CA VAL A 92 11.03 -8.13 2.94
C VAL A 92 12.11 -9.09 3.41
N LEU A 93 12.23 -9.27 4.72
CA LEU A 93 13.21 -10.17 5.33
C LEU A 93 12.50 -11.19 6.21
N ARG A 94 12.94 -12.44 6.08
CA ARG A 94 12.49 -13.50 6.98
C ARG A 94 12.89 -13.17 8.41
N ASP A 95 11.95 -13.24 9.34
CA ASP A 95 12.28 -13.15 10.76
C ASP A 95 12.96 -14.43 11.24
N TYR A 96 13.83 -14.29 12.21
CA TYR A 96 14.56 -15.39 12.81
C TYR A 96 14.22 -15.49 14.28
N ASP A 97 13.70 -16.62 14.67
CA ASP A 97 13.58 -16.93 16.09
C ASP A 97 14.96 -17.14 16.68
N THR A 98 15.37 -16.21 17.51
CA THR A 98 16.62 -16.27 18.26
C THR A 98 16.53 -15.45 19.53
N ARG A 99 16.97 -16.05 20.64
CA ARG A 99 17.07 -15.34 21.92
C ARG A 99 18.15 -14.23 21.95
N TYR A 100 19.02 -14.19 20.92
CA TYR A 100 20.12 -13.23 20.85
C TYR A 100 19.84 -12.12 19.84
N PRO A 101 19.47 -10.89 20.29
CA PRO A 101 19.23 -9.76 19.39
C PRO A 101 20.41 -9.47 18.45
N SER A 102 21.65 -9.64 18.92
CA SER A 102 22.86 -9.45 18.13
C SER A 102 22.92 -10.37 16.90
N ARG A 103 22.47 -11.62 17.03
CA ARG A 103 22.44 -12.58 15.92
C ARG A 103 21.39 -12.18 14.87
N ARG A 104 20.21 -11.70 15.33
CA ARG A 104 19.17 -11.18 14.43
C ARG A 104 19.70 -9.96 13.68
N THR A 105 20.26 -8.99 14.39
CA THR A 105 20.87 -7.80 13.79
C THR A 105 21.94 -8.15 12.77
N ALA A 106 22.87 -9.04 13.10
CA ALA A 106 23.93 -9.44 12.17
C ALA A 106 23.39 -10.11 10.89
N ARG A 107 22.33 -10.91 11.00
CA ARG A 107 21.67 -11.51 9.83
C ARG A 107 20.98 -10.47 8.97
N HIS A 108 20.16 -9.61 9.57
CA HIS A 108 19.45 -8.55 8.86
C HIS A 108 20.44 -7.60 8.17
N LEU A 109 21.47 -7.14 8.85
CA LEU A 109 22.51 -6.30 8.25
C LEU A 109 23.16 -6.98 7.04
N GLY A 110 23.59 -8.25 7.17
CA GLY A 110 24.22 -8.95 6.05
C GLY A 110 23.28 -9.12 4.83
N MET A 111 22.00 -9.37 5.05
CA MET A 111 21.00 -9.42 3.96
C MET A 111 20.80 -8.06 3.31
N MET A 112 20.67 -7.00 4.13
CA MET A 112 20.49 -5.62 3.65
C MET A 112 21.72 -5.10 2.90
N GLU A 113 22.95 -5.43 3.34
CA GLU A 113 24.20 -5.10 2.65
C GLU A 113 24.25 -5.76 1.27
N ALA A 114 23.98 -7.07 1.19
CA ALA A 114 23.98 -7.80 -0.07
C ALA A 114 22.91 -7.26 -1.04
N LEU A 115 21.72 -6.94 -0.53
CA LEU A 115 20.65 -6.40 -1.33
C LEU A 115 20.95 -4.99 -1.83
N ALA A 116 21.50 -4.11 -0.97
CA ALA A 116 21.88 -2.75 -1.35
C ALA A 116 22.91 -2.77 -2.48
N GLU A 117 23.96 -3.59 -2.37
CA GLU A 117 24.98 -3.78 -3.39
C GLU A 117 24.39 -4.28 -4.71
N ALA A 118 23.52 -5.29 -4.66
CA ALA A 118 22.88 -5.85 -5.84
C ALA A 118 21.97 -4.84 -6.55
N LEU A 119 21.24 -4.01 -5.81
CA LEU A 119 20.37 -2.99 -6.38
C LEU A 119 21.14 -1.86 -7.07
N GLU A 120 22.27 -1.45 -6.51
CA GLU A 120 23.18 -0.46 -7.15
C GLU A 120 23.73 -1.00 -8.48
N GLY A 121 24.11 -2.27 -8.52
CA GLY A 121 24.63 -2.94 -9.71
C GLY A 121 23.64 -3.06 -10.87
N ARG A 122 22.34 -2.89 -10.63
CA ARG A 122 21.28 -3.05 -11.67
C ARG A 122 21.11 -1.85 -12.60
N GLY A 123 21.73 -0.71 -12.29
CA GLY A 123 21.76 0.42 -13.20
C GLY A 123 20.43 1.16 -13.38
N TYR A 124 19.48 1.05 -12.44
CA TYR A 124 18.25 1.83 -12.46
C TYR A 124 18.54 3.36 -12.49
N ALA A 125 17.69 4.11 -13.15
CA ALA A 125 17.78 5.57 -13.17
C ALA A 125 17.44 6.17 -11.80
N ALA A 126 16.54 5.54 -11.06
CA ALA A 126 16.19 5.83 -9.68
C ALA A 126 15.45 4.63 -9.08
N ILE A 127 15.60 4.46 -7.76
CA ILE A 127 14.83 3.48 -6.98
C ILE A 127 14.19 4.21 -5.80
N GLU A 128 12.89 4.07 -5.64
CA GLU A 128 12.16 4.45 -4.43
C GLU A 128 11.49 3.20 -3.86
N LEU A 129 11.86 2.84 -2.63
CA LEU A 129 11.29 1.72 -1.88
C LEU A 129 10.53 2.26 -0.69
N ARG A 130 9.24 2.00 -0.62
CA ARG A 130 8.43 2.30 0.57
C ARG A 130 8.31 1.03 1.39
N CYS A 131 9.09 0.99 2.47
CA CYS A 131 9.11 -0.15 3.38
C CYS A 131 7.89 -0.10 4.30
N ARG A 132 7.33 -1.26 4.59
CA ARG A 132 6.35 -1.43 5.64
C ARG A 132 7.10 -1.80 6.92
N SER A 133 6.77 -1.22 8.05
CA SER A 133 7.42 -1.44 9.34
C SER A 133 8.78 -0.75 9.54
N PRO A 134 9.01 -0.17 10.70
CA PRO A 134 10.29 0.47 11.07
C PRO A 134 11.37 -0.54 11.50
N ARG A 135 11.12 -1.86 11.41
CA ARG A 135 12.04 -2.90 11.91
C ARG A 135 13.27 -3.12 11.03
N SER A 136 13.24 -2.67 9.77
CA SER A 136 14.35 -2.83 8.85
C SER A 136 15.53 -1.94 9.23
N ASP A 137 16.72 -2.50 9.31
CA ASP A 137 17.94 -1.75 9.50
C ASP A 137 18.43 -1.16 8.16
N LEU A 138 18.20 0.12 7.98
CA LEU A 138 18.44 0.81 6.70
C LEU A 138 19.89 1.31 6.55
N ARG A 139 20.73 1.19 7.57
CA ARG A 139 22.11 1.69 7.55
C ARG A 139 22.92 1.25 6.32
N PRO A 140 22.83 0.00 5.84
CA PRO A 140 23.57 -0.40 4.64
C PRO A 140 23.23 0.39 3.37
N PHE A 141 21.99 0.86 3.25
CA PHE A 141 21.57 1.75 2.16
C PHE A 141 22.06 3.18 2.38
N LEU A 142 21.92 3.69 3.61
CA LEU A 142 22.31 5.06 3.94
C LEU A 142 23.82 5.30 3.77
N GLU A 143 24.67 4.33 4.16
CA GLU A 143 26.13 4.37 3.95
C GLU A 143 26.50 4.41 2.46
N ARG A 144 25.63 3.93 1.57
CA ARG A 144 25.76 3.98 0.11
C ARG A 144 25.16 5.24 -0.51
N GLY A 145 24.82 6.24 0.29
CA GLY A 145 24.29 7.53 -0.15
C GLY A 145 22.81 7.53 -0.51
N TRP A 146 22.05 6.48 -0.17
CA TRP A 146 20.61 6.53 -0.23
C TRP A 146 20.08 7.47 0.85
N THR A 147 18.89 8.01 0.64
CA THR A 147 18.18 8.81 1.64
C THR A 147 16.98 8.06 2.18
N SER A 148 16.57 8.40 3.40
CA SER A 148 15.35 7.86 4.00
C SER A 148 14.48 8.98 4.54
N ASP A 149 13.21 9.02 4.11
CA ASP A 149 12.21 9.93 4.62
C ASP A 149 11.10 9.14 5.32
N PRO A 150 10.44 9.71 6.35
CA PRO A 150 9.29 9.08 6.97
C PRO A 150 8.06 9.20 6.08
N SER A 151 7.26 8.13 6.00
CA SER A 151 5.87 8.16 5.60
C SER A 151 5.02 7.52 6.67
N TYR A 152 3.71 7.70 6.61
CA TYR A 152 2.83 7.24 7.67
C TYR A 152 1.61 6.54 7.10
N SER A 153 1.11 5.54 7.83
CA SER A 153 -0.18 4.89 7.61
C SER A 153 -0.92 4.76 8.94
N TYR A 154 -2.20 4.43 8.86
CA TYR A 154 -2.99 4.03 10.03
C TYR A 154 -3.33 2.55 9.93
N VAL A 155 -3.09 1.81 11.00
CA VAL A 155 -3.36 0.37 11.07
C VAL A 155 -4.36 0.10 12.19
N ALA A 156 -5.51 -0.45 11.84
CA ALA A 156 -6.47 -0.99 12.80
C ALA A 156 -6.01 -2.38 13.22
N ARG A 157 -5.86 -2.61 14.54
CA ARG A 157 -5.54 -3.91 15.11
C ARG A 157 -6.81 -4.73 15.22
N LEU A 158 -6.83 -5.91 14.60
CA LEU A 158 -8.02 -6.77 14.51
C LEU A 158 -7.94 -8.00 15.41
N ASP A 159 -6.81 -8.26 16.02
CA ASP A 159 -6.57 -9.31 17.00
C ASP A 159 -7.43 -9.17 18.27
N ASP A 160 -7.89 -7.96 18.58
CA ASP A 160 -8.84 -7.67 19.67
C ASP A 160 -9.84 -6.58 19.20
N THR A 161 -10.95 -7.00 18.63
CA THR A 161 -11.97 -6.08 18.10
C THR A 161 -12.77 -5.37 19.18
N GLU A 162 -12.85 -5.90 20.41
CA GLU A 162 -13.49 -5.24 21.54
C GLU A 162 -12.65 -4.04 21.98
N ARG A 163 -11.35 -4.26 22.14
CA ARG A 163 -10.40 -3.19 22.43
C ARG A 163 -10.39 -2.13 21.31
N LEU A 164 -10.41 -2.56 20.03
CA LEU A 164 -10.48 -1.64 18.90
C LEU A 164 -11.76 -0.79 18.97
N TRP A 165 -12.92 -1.39 19.31
CA TRP A 165 -14.17 -0.65 19.48
C TRP A 165 -14.09 0.41 20.55
N ASP A 166 -13.45 0.12 21.68
CA ASP A 166 -13.27 1.08 22.77
C ASP A 166 -12.39 2.28 22.36
N GLN A 167 -11.54 2.11 21.36
CA GLN A 167 -10.69 3.17 20.78
C GLN A 167 -11.38 3.98 19.68
N VAL A 168 -12.50 3.52 19.14
CA VAL A 168 -13.28 4.30 18.16
C VAL A 168 -13.85 5.56 18.82
N ASP A 169 -13.67 6.71 18.14
CA ASP A 169 -14.21 8.00 18.60
C ASP A 169 -15.72 7.92 18.89
N GLN A 170 -16.15 8.51 20.01
CA GLN A 170 -17.53 8.40 20.48
C GLN A 170 -18.57 8.89 19.46
N ASN A 171 -18.25 9.93 18.68
CA ASN A 171 -19.15 10.41 17.65
C ASN A 171 -19.27 9.41 16.49
N LEU A 172 -18.14 8.74 16.14
CA LEU A 172 -18.18 7.69 15.14
C LEU A 172 -18.96 6.48 15.62
N ARG A 173 -18.81 6.07 16.88
CA ARG A 173 -19.61 4.97 17.45
C ARG A 173 -21.10 5.24 17.32
N ARG A 174 -21.57 6.42 17.69
CA ARG A 174 -22.97 6.82 17.55
C ARG A 174 -23.46 6.78 16.09
N LEU A 175 -22.61 7.18 15.15
CA LEU A 175 -22.95 7.10 13.72
C LEU A 175 -23.02 5.65 13.21
N ILE A 176 -22.14 4.78 13.72
CA ILE A 176 -22.13 3.34 13.39
C ILE A 176 -23.40 2.69 13.95
N GLU A 177 -23.73 2.91 15.22
CA GLU A 177 -24.93 2.39 15.90
C GLU A 177 -26.20 2.87 15.18
N ARG A 178 -26.28 4.14 14.86
CA ARG A 178 -27.41 4.70 14.10
C ARG A 178 -27.56 4.07 12.71
N ALA A 179 -26.47 3.86 11.98
CA ALA A 179 -26.52 3.23 10.68
C ALA A 179 -27.02 1.77 10.77
N GLU A 180 -26.73 1.09 11.88
CA GLU A 180 -27.23 -0.25 12.17
C GLU A 180 -28.75 -0.23 12.48
N GLU A 181 -29.22 0.74 13.26
CA GLU A 181 -30.65 0.96 13.54
C GLU A 181 -31.46 1.32 12.28
N GLU A 182 -30.86 1.98 11.31
CA GLU A 182 -31.46 2.34 10.01
C GLU A 182 -31.40 1.19 8.97
N ASP A 183 -31.15 -0.06 9.40
CA ASP A 183 -31.10 -1.26 8.56
C ASP A 183 -30.10 -1.20 7.40
N LEU A 184 -29.01 -0.42 7.53
CA LEU A 184 -27.92 -0.50 6.58
C LEU A 184 -27.27 -1.90 6.64
N ARG A 185 -27.00 -2.47 5.47
CA ARG A 185 -26.37 -3.78 5.37
C ARG A 185 -25.02 -3.70 4.68
N VAL A 186 -24.06 -4.45 5.18
CA VAL A 186 -22.78 -4.61 4.50
C VAL A 186 -22.79 -5.93 3.74
N THR A 187 -22.50 -5.83 2.45
CA THR A 187 -22.37 -6.99 1.55
C THR A 187 -20.95 -7.05 1.00
N GLU A 188 -20.44 -8.25 0.82
CA GLU A 188 -19.30 -8.52 -0.04
C GLU A 188 -19.85 -9.00 -1.38
N ASP A 189 -19.63 -8.26 -2.44
CA ASP A 189 -20.15 -8.58 -3.77
C ASP A 189 -19.30 -8.00 -4.90
N ASP A 190 -19.75 -8.12 -6.16
CA ASP A 190 -19.01 -7.73 -7.34
C ASP A 190 -19.58 -6.49 -8.06
N ASP A 191 -20.38 -5.69 -7.38
CA ASP A 191 -20.96 -4.48 -7.96
C ASP A 191 -19.92 -3.37 -8.16
N PHE A 192 -18.98 -3.65 -9.06
CA PHE A 192 -17.97 -2.67 -9.49
C PHE A 192 -18.61 -1.40 -10.04
N GLY A 193 -19.77 -1.51 -10.67
CA GLY A 193 -20.49 -0.36 -11.25
C GLY A 193 -20.85 0.69 -10.20
N ALA A 194 -21.44 0.27 -9.08
CA ALA A 194 -21.77 1.16 -7.97
C ALA A 194 -20.51 1.76 -7.31
N TYR A 195 -19.47 0.92 -7.06
CA TYR A 195 -18.20 1.41 -6.53
C TYR A 195 -17.58 2.46 -7.45
N PHE A 196 -17.47 2.17 -8.76
CA PHE A 196 -16.80 3.05 -9.71
C PHE A 196 -17.54 4.39 -9.89
N ARG A 197 -18.86 4.39 -9.83
CA ARG A 197 -19.68 5.65 -9.85
C ARG A 197 -19.24 6.56 -8.70
N MET A 198 -19.25 6.07 -7.45
CA MET A 198 -18.87 6.82 -6.27
C MET A 198 -17.40 7.26 -6.31
N HIS A 199 -16.51 6.37 -6.75
CA HIS A 199 -15.08 6.65 -6.91
C HIS A 199 -14.85 7.80 -7.90
N ARG A 200 -15.50 7.78 -9.05
CA ARG A 200 -15.42 8.83 -10.07
C ARG A 200 -15.91 10.17 -9.52
N GLU A 201 -17.08 10.21 -8.87
CA GLU A 201 -17.66 11.43 -8.29
C GLU A 201 -16.69 12.08 -7.27
N ILE A 202 -16.04 11.30 -6.43
CA ILE A 202 -15.05 11.81 -5.47
C ILE A 202 -13.84 12.40 -6.20
N HIS A 203 -13.36 11.74 -7.23
CA HIS A 203 -12.19 12.19 -8.00
C HIS A 203 -12.50 13.46 -8.81
N GLU A 204 -13.66 13.53 -9.43
CA GLU A 204 -14.17 14.74 -10.13
C GLU A 204 -14.28 15.91 -9.16
N ARG A 205 -14.92 15.73 -8.00
CA ARG A 205 -15.05 16.76 -6.96
C ARG A 205 -13.70 17.28 -6.45
N LYS A 206 -12.70 16.39 -6.32
CA LYS A 206 -11.35 16.75 -5.88
C LYS A 206 -10.42 17.23 -7.00
N GLY A 207 -10.84 17.17 -8.26
CA GLY A 207 -9.97 17.42 -9.41
C GLY A 207 -8.79 16.46 -9.51
N ALA A 208 -8.91 15.25 -8.95
CA ALA A 208 -7.87 14.23 -8.92
C ALA A 208 -8.02 13.24 -10.08
N PRO A 209 -6.93 12.71 -10.64
CA PRO A 209 -7.02 11.67 -11.67
C PRO A 209 -7.53 10.36 -11.08
N LEU A 210 -8.29 9.61 -11.85
CA LEU A 210 -8.65 8.23 -11.51
C LEU A 210 -7.41 7.35 -11.37
N TYR A 211 -7.48 6.32 -10.56
CA TYR A 211 -6.37 5.37 -10.36
C TYR A 211 -6.01 4.62 -11.63
N LEU A 212 -7.04 4.18 -12.35
CA LEU A 212 -6.97 3.55 -13.66
C LEU A 212 -8.17 3.99 -14.52
N PRO A 213 -8.08 3.89 -15.86
CA PRO A 213 -9.27 3.94 -16.71
C PRO A 213 -10.28 2.86 -16.30
N ARG A 214 -11.58 3.11 -16.53
CA ARG A 214 -12.67 2.25 -16.04
C ARG A 214 -12.46 0.76 -16.34
N GLU A 215 -12.21 0.42 -17.61
CA GLU A 215 -12.08 -0.98 -18.01
C GLU A 215 -10.83 -1.65 -17.40
N ALA A 216 -9.74 -0.90 -17.24
CA ALA A 216 -8.54 -1.41 -16.59
C ALA A 216 -8.76 -1.59 -15.09
N TYR A 217 -9.54 -0.71 -14.46
CA TYR A 217 -9.86 -0.82 -13.04
C TYR A 217 -10.83 -1.98 -12.76
N GLU A 218 -11.80 -2.19 -13.63
CA GLU A 218 -12.73 -3.33 -13.56
C GLU A 218 -11.95 -4.66 -13.69
N ARG A 219 -11.08 -4.78 -14.70
CA ARG A 219 -10.19 -5.96 -14.83
C ARG A 219 -9.31 -6.17 -13.62
N TYR A 220 -8.82 -5.09 -12.99
CA TYR A 220 -8.01 -5.17 -11.78
C TYR A 220 -8.84 -5.71 -10.61
N VAL A 221 -10.02 -5.18 -10.35
CA VAL A 221 -10.91 -5.64 -9.24
C VAL A 221 -11.35 -7.08 -9.46
N ASP A 222 -11.77 -7.43 -10.68
CA ASP A 222 -12.10 -8.80 -11.05
C ASP A 222 -10.93 -9.77 -10.90
N GLY A 223 -9.74 -9.33 -11.28
CA GLY A 223 -8.51 -10.11 -11.15
C GLY A 223 -8.16 -10.36 -9.68
N LEU A 224 -8.28 -9.34 -8.81
CA LEU A 224 -8.09 -9.49 -7.37
C LEU A 224 -9.01 -10.55 -6.79
N ARG A 225 -10.30 -10.51 -7.13
CA ARG A 225 -11.30 -11.46 -6.62
C ARG A 225 -10.99 -12.89 -7.08
N ARG A 226 -10.72 -13.09 -8.36
CA ARG A 226 -10.39 -14.41 -8.91
C ARG A 226 -9.12 -15.01 -8.29
N ALA A 227 -8.14 -14.18 -7.96
CA ALA A 227 -6.90 -14.59 -7.33
C ALA A 227 -6.99 -14.71 -5.80
N GLY A 228 -8.13 -14.37 -5.17
CA GLY A 228 -8.24 -14.32 -3.72
C GLY A 228 -7.43 -13.20 -3.06
N LEU A 229 -7.00 -12.21 -3.84
CA LEU A 229 -6.13 -11.11 -3.40
C LEU A 229 -6.89 -9.83 -3.04
N GLY A 230 -8.21 -9.86 -3.10
CA GLY A 230 -9.00 -8.70 -2.72
C GLY A 230 -10.50 -8.93 -2.75
N ARG A 231 -11.18 -8.09 -1.98
CA ARG A 231 -12.64 -8.13 -1.78
C ARG A 231 -13.21 -6.74 -1.97
N LEU A 232 -14.43 -6.67 -2.50
CA LEU A 232 -15.20 -5.44 -2.67
C LEU A 232 -16.40 -5.49 -1.72
N TYR A 233 -16.47 -4.52 -0.82
CA TYR A 233 -17.54 -4.40 0.16
C TYR A 233 -18.40 -3.18 -0.10
N HIS A 234 -19.70 -3.30 0.14
CA HIS A 234 -20.68 -2.24 0.00
C HIS A 234 -21.51 -2.05 1.27
N ALA A 235 -21.78 -0.79 1.65
CA ALA A 235 -22.88 -0.46 2.54
C ALA A 235 -24.12 -0.15 1.70
N ARG A 236 -25.20 -0.87 1.93
CA ARG A 236 -26.44 -0.77 1.16
C ARG A 236 -27.59 -0.30 2.03
N LEU A 237 -28.40 0.58 1.48
CA LEU A 237 -29.69 0.96 2.05
C LEU A 237 -30.67 -0.23 1.97
N PRO A 238 -31.80 -0.20 2.71
CA PRO A 238 -32.83 -1.24 2.64
C PRO A 238 -33.39 -1.51 1.22
N ASN A 239 -33.37 -0.52 0.35
CA ASN A 239 -33.77 -0.66 -1.07
C ASN A 239 -32.67 -1.29 -1.96
N GLY A 240 -31.56 -1.73 -1.40
CA GLY A 240 -30.44 -2.35 -2.12
C GLY A 240 -29.42 -1.38 -2.74
N ARG A 241 -29.68 -0.07 -2.73
CA ARG A 241 -28.74 0.96 -3.28
C ARG A 241 -27.45 0.97 -2.45
N SER A 242 -26.30 0.86 -3.12
CA SER A 242 -24.98 1.05 -2.51
C SER A 242 -24.67 2.54 -2.33
N VAL A 243 -24.37 2.95 -1.09
CA VAL A 243 -24.06 4.34 -0.71
C VAL A 243 -22.63 4.54 -0.20
N ALA A 244 -21.95 3.45 0.15
CA ALA A 244 -20.51 3.46 0.39
C ALA A 244 -19.91 2.12 -0.07
N ALA A 245 -18.67 2.13 -0.51
CA ALA A 245 -17.96 0.92 -0.90
C ALA A 245 -16.47 1.03 -0.65
N GLN A 246 -15.80 -0.10 -0.47
CA GLN A 246 -14.35 -0.16 -0.31
C GLN A 246 -13.75 -1.43 -0.90
N ILE A 247 -12.52 -1.31 -1.41
CA ILE A 247 -11.71 -2.42 -1.85
C ILE A 247 -10.66 -2.70 -0.78
N VAL A 248 -10.64 -3.94 -0.31
CA VAL A 248 -9.64 -4.44 0.64
C VAL A 248 -8.78 -5.47 -0.08
N LEU A 249 -7.48 -5.26 -0.07
CA LEU A 249 -6.52 -6.28 -0.49
C LEU A 249 -6.32 -7.28 0.64
N THR A 250 -6.40 -8.54 0.29
CA THR A 250 -6.25 -9.69 1.17
C THR A 250 -5.11 -10.59 0.69
N GLY A 251 -4.93 -11.74 1.26
CA GLY A 251 -3.90 -12.73 0.92
C GLY A 251 -3.44 -13.44 2.18
N ASP A 252 -2.31 -14.15 2.10
CA ASP A 252 -1.82 -14.96 3.22
C ASP A 252 -1.11 -14.17 4.32
N HIS A 253 -0.84 -12.88 4.10
CA HIS A 253 -0.26 -12.01 5.13
C HIS A 253 -1.33 -11.61 6.16
N PRO A 254 -1.02 -11.64 7.48
CA PRO A 254 -2.00 -11.36 8.53
C PRO A 254 -2.54 -9.91 8.55
N VAL A 255 -1.91 -8.98 7.82
CA VAL A 255 -2.38 -7.61 7.69
C VAL A 255 -2.90 -7.37 6.28
N THR A 256 -4.18 -7.03 6.20
CA THR A 256 -4.89 -6.62 4.97
C THR A 256 -4.71 -5.12 4.69
N HIS A 257 -5.10 -4.65 3.51
CA HIS A 257 -4.95 -3.24 3.14
C HIS A 257 -6.24 -2.68 2.52
N THR A 258 -6.82 -1.64 3.09
CA THR A 258 -7.89 -0.90 2.41
C THR A 258 -7.26 0.06 1.39
N VAL A 259 -7.25 -0.35 0.13
CA VAL A 259 -6.57 0.35 -0.97
C VAL A 259 -7.39 1.49 -1.55
N SER A 260 -8.71 1.38 -1.51
CA SER A 260 -9.63 2.42 -2.00
C SER A 260 -10.96 2.36 -1.27
N ALA A 261 -11.58 3.52 -1.10
CA ALA A 261 -12.93 3.63 -0.57
C ALA A 261 -13.63 4.85 -1.15
N ALA A 262 -14.92 4.70 -1.34
CA ALA A 262 -15.80 5.73 -1.87
C ALA A 262 -17.14 5.73 -1.12
N ALA A 263 -17.75 6.92 -1.01
CA ALA A 263 -19.09 7.08 -0.45
C ALA A 263 -19.79 8.24 -1.15
N GLU A 264 -21.11 8.15 -1.29
CA GLU A 264 -21.94 9.21 -1.84
C GLU A 264 -21.92 10.44 -0.91
N GLY A 265 -21.80 11.63 -1.49
CA GLY A 265 -21.73 12.87 -0.72
C GLY A 265 -23.01 13.15 0.09
N GLU A 266 -24.16 12.78 -0.45
CA GLU A 266 -25.49 12.96 0.16
C GLU A 266 -25.70 12.09 1.41
N HIS A 267 -24.92 11.01 1.56
CA HIS A 267 -25.01 10.05 2.67
C HIS A 267 -23.85 10.14 3.66
N GLN A 268 -23.09 11.24 3.67
CA GLN A 268 -21.98 11.40 4.62
C GLN A 268 -22.46 11.44 6.08
N ASP A 269 -23.62 12.01 6.33
CA ASP A 269 -24.21 12.15 7.68
C ASP A 269 -25.01 10.94 8.13
N THR A 270 -25.22 9.93 7.27
CA THR A 270 -25.96 8.70 7.63
C THR A 270 -25.11 7.69 8.39
N GLY A 271 -23.82 7.92 8.55
CA GLY A 271 -22.91 6.94 9.16
C GLY A 271 -22.53 5.75 8.26
N ALA A 272 -22.94 5.73 6.99
CA ALA A 272 -22.70 4.59 6.09
C ALA A 272 -21.20 4.26 5.92
N ASN A 273 -20.33 5.28 5.79
CA ASN A 273 -18.90 5.03 5.63
C ASN A 273 -18.24 4.49 6.91
N PRO A 274 -18.38 5.08 8.11
CA PRO A 274 -17.83 4.48 9.32
C PRO A 274 -18.45 3.11 9.63
N TYR A 275 -19.74 2.91 9.39
CA TYR A 275 -20.41 1.61 9.53
C TYR A 275 -19.79 0.53 8.61
N LEU A 276 -19.60 0.86 7.32
CA LEU A 276 -18.91 -0.03 6.39
C LEU A 276 -17.54 -0.42 6.88
N ARG A 277 -16.72 0.56 7.34
CA ARG A 277 -15.38 0.31 7.88
C ARG A 277 -15.41 -0.65 9.05
N TRP A 278 -16.26 -0.37 10.01
CA TRP A 278 -16.39 -1.18 11.21
C TRP A 278 -16.83 -2.61 10.92
N ARG A 279 -17.86 -2.78 10.09
CA ARG A 279 -18.35 -4.12 9.70
C ARG A 279 -17.29 -4.92 8.94
N VAL A 280 -16.50 -4.25 8.10
CA VAL A 280 -15.39 -4.90 7.39
C VAL A 280 -14.26 -5.27 8.35
N PHE A 281 -13.92 -4.45 9.34
CA PHE A 281 -12.95 -4.83 10.37
C PHE A 281 -13.37 -6.10 11.10
N ARG A 282 -14.64 -6.21 11.47
CA ARG A 282 -15.16 -7.41 12.11
C ARG A 282 -15.10 -8.64 11.18
N ALA A 283 -15.51 -8.50 9.94
CA ALA A 283 -15.46 -9.60 8.98
C ALA A 283 -14.01 -10.08 8.73
N LEU A 284 -13.05 -9.17 8.62
CA LEU A 284 -11.63 -9.52 8.49
C LEU A 284 -11.08 -10.21 9.75
N ALA A 285 -11.48 -9.77 10.94
CA ALA A 285 -11.10 -10.43 12.20
C ALA A 285 -11.69 -11.84 12.32
N GLU A 286 -12.95 -12.03 11.92
CA GLU A 286 -13.64 -13.33 11.86
C GLU A 286 -12.93 -14.29 10.90
N ASP A 287 -12.33 -13.78 9.83
CA ASP A 287 -11.49 -14.53 8.87
C ASP A 287 -10.06 -14.77 9.36
N GLY A 288 -9.68 -14.28 10.56
CA GLY A 288 -8.38 -14.52 11.19
C GLY A 288 -7.29 -13.51 10.84
N TYR A 289 -7.61 -12.38 10.18
CA TYR A 289 -6.64 -11.31 9.97
C TYR A 289 -6.38 -10.52 11.26
N GLU A 290 -5.11 -10.19 11.49
CA GLU A 290 -4.64 -9.48 12.70
C GLU A 290 -4.65 -7.96 12.54
N GLY A 291 -4.77 -7.44 11.31
CA GLY A 291 -4.76 -6.01 11.07
C GLY A 291 -5.31 -5.58 9.72
N ASN A 292 -5.74 -4.32 9.67
CA ASN A 292 -6.08 -3.66 8.41
C ASN A 292 -5.35 -2.31 8.30
N ASP A 293 -4.42 -2.21 7.36
CA ASP A 293 -3.75 -0.97 7.01
C ASP A 293 -4.65 -0.11 6.13
N LEU A 294 -5.01 1.06 6.63
CA LEU A 294 -5.85 2.04 5.93
C LEU A 294 -5.07 2.89 4.92
N THR A 295 -3.79 2.54 4.70
CA THR A 295 -2.87 3.24 3.79
C THR A 295 -2.71 4.73 4.12
N GLY A 296 -1.86 5.45 3.45
CA GLY A 296 -1.43 6.83 3.58
C GLY A 296 -2.09 7.76 4.60
N ALA A 297 -1.24 8.43 5.34
CA ALA A 297 -1.62 9.38 6.39
C ALA A 297 -1.11 10.79 6.06
N ALA A 298 -1.62 11.39 4.98
CA ALA A 298 -1.40 12.80 4.70
C ALA A 298 -2.20 13.69 5.67
N LEU A 299 -1.71 14.87 6.01
CA LEU A 299 -2.41 15.80 6.91
C LEU A 299 -3.67 16.38 6.25
N ASN A 300 -4.79 15.69 6.38
CA ASN A 300 -6.10 16.08 5.84
C ASN A 300 -7.26 15.46 6.63
N SER A 301 -8.49 15.77 6.26
CA SER A 301 -9.70 15.24 6.92
C SER A 301 -9.81 13.71 6.87
N VAL A 302 -9.32 13.07 5.80
CA VAL A 302 -9.35 11.60 5.67
C VAL A 302 -8.44 10.96 6.71
N THR A 303 -7.29 11.56 6.99
CA THR A 303 -6.36 11.10 8.03
C THR A 303 -6.97 11.18 9.42
N ARG A 304 -7.67 12.29 9.71
CA ARG A 304 -8.42 12.41 10.97
C ARG A 304 -9.48 11.33 11.11
N PHE A 305 -10.23 11.07 10.05
CA PHE A 305 -11.24 9.99 10.03
C PHE A 305 -10.61 8.61 10.33
N LYS A 306 -9.43 8.30 9.77
CA LYS A 306 -8.73 7.04 10.04
C LYS A 306 -8.35 6.90 11.52
N SER A 307 -7.84 7.96 12.15
CA SER A 307 -7.52 7.92 13.57
C SER A 307 -8.77 7.75 14.45
N GLN A 308 -9.90 8.34 14.05
CA GLN A 308 -11.16 8.20 14.77
C GLN A 308 -11.75 6.77 14.74
N LEU A 309 -11.32 5.94 13.78
CA LEU A 309 -11.67 4.51 13.72
C LEU A 309 -10.88 3.63 14.70
N GLY A 310 -10.09 4.22 15.62
CA GLY A 310 -9.25 3.50 16.57
C GLY A 310 -7.95 2.97 15.95
N ALA A 311 -7.64 3.33 14.70
CA ALA A 311 -6.41 2.90 14.06
C ALA A 311 -5.19 3.65 14.59
N GLU A 312 -4.08 2.93 14.78
CA GLU A 312 -2.82 3.44 15.28
C GLU A 312 -1.94 3.98 14.13
N LEU A 313 -1.24 5.10 14.41
CA LEU A 313 -0.32 5.69 13.46
C LEU A 313 0.98 4.89 13.41
N GLU A 314 1.34 4.39 12.25
CA GLU A 314 2.62 3.72 12.01
C GLU A 314 3.52 4.54 11.09
N MET A 315 4.81 4.63 11.43
CA MET A 315 5.83 5.23 10.59
C MET A 315 6.44 4.18 9.65
N ASN A 316 6.53 4.52 8.38
CA ASN A 316 7.06 3.66 7.33
C ASN A 316 8.19 4.39 6.60
N PRO A 317 9.42 3.87 6.58
CA PRO A 317 10.52 4.56 5.90
C PRO A 317 10.40 4.44 4.37
N VAL A 318 10.77 5.52 3.70
CA VAL A 318 10.87 5.58 2.24
C VAL A 318 12.32 5.76 1.85
N LEU A 319 12.94 4.71 1.33
CA LEU A 319 14.30 4.73 0.81
C LEU A 319 14.35 5.26 -0.63
N ARG A 320 15.31 6.13 -0.91
CA ARG A 320 15.57 6.61 -2.28
C ARG A 320 17.03 6.49 -2.63
N SER A 321 17.30 5.84 -3.76
CA SER A 321 18.65 5.78 -4.31
C SER A 321 19.11 7.15 -4.81
N PRO A 322 20.42 7.37 -4.90
CA PRO A 322 20.96 8.46 -5.70
C PRO A 322 20.44 8.37 -7.13
N ALA A 323 19.61 9.34 -7.56
CA ALA A 323 19.03 9.35 -8.90
C ALA A 323 20.01 9.90 -9.93
N ARG A 324 20.02 9.34 -11.15
CA ARG A 324 20.78 9.87 -12.29
C ARG A 324 20.37 11.32 -12.58
N SER A 325 21.32 12.15 -12.99
CA SER A 325 21.07 13.58 -13.23
C SER A 325 19.94 13.84 -14.21
N LEU A 326 19.86 13.07 -15.28
CA LEU A 326 18.81 13.17 -16.29
C LEU A 326 17.42 12.84 -15.70
N PHE A 327 17.32 11.82 -14.85
CA PHE A 327 16.07 11.47 -14.17
C PHE A 327 15.63 12.57 -13.19
N ARG A 328 16.58 13.17 -12.46
CA ARG A 328 16.29 14.32 -11.58
C ARG A 328 15.74 15.51 -12.35
N LEU A 329 16.32 15.83 -13.51
CA LEU A 329 15.85 16.91 -14.37
C LEU A 329 14.44 16.63 -14.91
N GLN A 330 14.19 15.42 -15.39
CA GLN A 330 12.87 15.00 -15.90
C GLN A 330 11.81 15.03 -14.80
N ARG A 331 12.12 14.58 -13.59
CA ARG A 331 11.21 14.66 -12.45
C ARG A 331 10.94 16.10 -12.04
N TRP A 332 11.95 16.94 -11.98
CA TRP A 332 11.80 18.35 -11.67
C TRP A 332 10.91 19.09 -12.69
N SER A 333 11.09 18.84 -13.97
CA SER A 333 10.25 19.44 -15.03
C SER A 333 8.79 19.00 -14.92
N HIS A 334 8.54 17.72 -14.61
CA HIS A 334 7.20 17.20 -14.41
C HIS A 334 6.53 17.78 -13.15
N GLU A 335 7.23 17.84 -12.01
CA GLU A 335 6.73 18.47 -10.79
C GLU A 335 6.51 19.98 -10.95
N ALA A 336 7.35 20.66 -11.70
CA ALA A 336 7.17 22.08 -12.02
C ALA A 336 5.94 22.31 -12.89
N TYR A 337 5.70 21.46 -13.91
CA TYR A 337 4.51 21.50 -14.74
C TYR A 337 3.23 21.34 -13.92
N TRP A 338 3.18 20.36 -13.01
CA TRP A 338 2.01 20.12 -12.16
C TRP A 338 1.78 21.28 -11.16
N ARG A 339 2.84 21.82 -10.56
CA ARG A 339 2.74 23.00 -9.68
C ARG A 339 2.19 24.24 -10.40
N VAL A 340 2.60 24.46 -11.64
CA VAL A 340 2.09 25.56 -12.45
C VAL A 340 0.60 25.33 -12.79
N ARG A 341 0.26 24.12 -13.19
CA ARG A 341 -1.12 23.73 -13.50
C ARG A 341 -2.06 23.84 -12.30
N ASP A 342 -1.61 23.38 -11.12
CA ASP A 342 -2.40 23.47 -9.87
C ASP A 342 -2.57 24.93 -9.43
N ARG A 343 -1.55 25.78 -9.60
CA ARG A 343 -1.68 27.23 -9.35
C ARG A 343 -2.63 27.88 -10.35
N ALA A 344 -2.55 27.55 -11.61
CA ALA A 344 -3.46 28.07 -12.64
C ALA A 344 -4.91 27.66 -12.40
N SER A 345 -5.15 26.39 -12.00
CA SER A 345 -6.50 25.93 -11.63
C SER A 345 -7.01 26.57 -10.33
N GLY A 346 -6.15 26.81 -9.33
CA GLY A 346 -6.51 27.55 -8.11
C GLY A 346 -6.84 29.02 -8.40
N VAL A 347 -6.08 29.70 -9.26
CA VAL A 347 -6.37 31.07 -9.70
C VAL A 347 -7.68 31.12 -10.49
N ALA A 348 -7.94 30.16 -11.37
CA ALA A 348 -9.18 30.07 -12.12
C ALA A 348 -10.40 29.83 -11.21
N ARG A 349 -10.29 28.99 -10.19
CA ARG A 349 -11.35 28.74 -9.20
C ARG A 349 -11.66 30.00 -8.37
N ARG A 350 -10.62 30.74 -7.92
CA ARG A 350 -10.80 32.03 -7.24
C ARG A 350 -11.44 33.08 -8.13
N ALA A 351 -11.04 33.18 -9.40
CA ALA A 351 -11.59 34.10 -10.35
C ALA A 351 -13.08 33.82 -10.70
N LEU A 352 -13.50 32.54 -10.56
CA LEU A 352 -14.88 32.10 -10.81
C LEU A 352 -15.72 32.02 -9.52
N GLY A 353 -15.19 32.44 -8.35
CA GLY A 353 -15.94 32.45 -7.09
C GLY A 353 -16.35 31.04 -6.59
N LEU A 354 -15.60 29.99 -6.94
CA LEU A 354 -15.89 28.59 -6.62
C LEU A 354 -15.15 28.07 -5.36
N GLU A 355 -14.56 28.95 -4.56
CA GLU A 355 -14.07 28.63 -3.21
C GLU A 355 -15.09 29.12 -2.17
N PRO A 356 -15.35 28.31 -1.10
CA PRO A 356 -16.18 28.71 0.01
C PRO A 356 -15.54 29.81 0.88
#